data_4d502af918b11b1d0ce8ef0c745d3d7f
#
_entry.id   4d502af918b11b1d0ce8ef0c745d3d7f
#
_cell.length_a   1.000
_cell.length_b   1.000
_cell.length_c   1.000
_cell.angle_alpha   90.00
_cell.angle_beta   90.00
_cell.angle_gamma   90.00
#
_symmetry.space_group_name_H-M   'P 1'
#
loop_
_entity.id
_entity.type
_entity.pdbx_description
1 polymer ?
#
loop_
_entity_poly.entity_id
_entity_poly.type
_entity_poly.pdbx_seq_one_letter_code
_entity_poly.pdbx_strand_id
1 'polypeptide(L)'
;MLEQYDFQAEQIISGISVSNLYYSAKIPFQFDYGDKDKDGNPGEKGSHGTHVASTAAGNVGVNEAVMGVAPQAQIINMNVFKSTGGASYADILAALEDCILLGVDVANLSLGSDCGYIDYDSEDAFTKSLLDVFERTGESGVSLAVAAGNAYNAAYGDAFGGKALASNPDYGLVSEPSTYGESLSVAAVSNGMVKGPYVTVGGKNLAYQDSATISEDENAKPFRSLSARGSIEYVVVPNYGAEEDYAGLDLTGKIALV
;
A
#
# COMPACT_ATOMS: atom_id res chain seq x y z
N MET A 1 -16.65 20.38 -20.75
CA MET A 1 -16.63 19.08 -21.46
C MET A 1 -16.97 17.93 -20.53
N LEU A 2 -16.43 17.86 -19.29
CA LEU A 2 -16.77 16.82 -18.32
C LEU A 2 -18.20 16.94 -17.74
N GLU A 3 -18.78 18.14 -17.69
CA GLU A 3 -20.13 18.42 -17.15
C GLU A 3 -21.29 17.76 -17.91
N GLN A 4 -21.01 17.06 -19.00
CA GLN A 4 -22.04 16.31 -19.76
C GLN A 4 -22.16 14.84 -19.33
N TYR A 5 -21.31 14.37 -18.43
CA TYR A 5 -21.32 13.00 -17.92
C TYR A 5 -21.96 12.96 -16.55
N ASP A 6 -22.60 11.84 -16.25
CA ASP A 6 -23.28 11.58 -14.97
C ASP A 6 -22.35 10.85 -14.01
N PHE A 7 -21.46 11.58 -13.37
CA PHE A 7 -20.47 11.02 -12.45
C PHE A 7 -21.12 10.43 -11.19
N GLN A 8 -20.63 9.29 -10.74
CA GLN A 8 -21.06 8.67 -9.48
C GLN A 8 -20.81 9.61 -8.29
N ALA A 9 -19.68 10.34 -8.27
CA ALA A 9 -19.40 11.35 -7.28
C ALA A 9 -20.49 12.44 -7.19
N GLU A 10 -21.08 12.86 -8.30
CA GLU A 10 -22.16 13.86 -8.34
C GLU A 10 -23.49 13.27 -7.86
N GLN A 11 -23.74 11.98 -8.08
CA GLN A 11 -24.93 11.30 -7.58
C GLN A 11 -24.85 11.04 -6.07
N ILE A 12 -23.66 10.77 -5.55
CA ILE A 12 -23.41 10.51 -4.13
C ILE A 12 -23.66 11.76 -3.29
N ILE A 13 -23.24 12.94 -3.77
CA ILE A 13 -23.42 14.21 -3.07
C ILE A 13 -24.26 15.16 -3.92
N SER A 14 -25.47 15.41 -3.50
CA SER A 14 -26.37 16.36 -4.16
C SER A 14 -25.77 17.77 -4.20
N GLY A 15 -25.73 18.37 -5.39
CA GLY A 15 -25.28 19.73 -5.60
C GLY A 15 -23.78 19.90 -5.77
N ILE A 16 -23.02 18.83 -5.84
CA ILE A 16 -21.63 18.86 -6.30
C ILE A 16 -21.60 18.77 -7.83
N SER A 17 -20.63 19.41 -8.46
CA SER A 17 -20.29 19.18 -9.86
C SER A 17 -18.83 18.76 -9.98
N VAL A 18 -18.48 18.08 -11.07
CA VAL A 18 -17.10 17.60 -11.31
C VAL A 18 -16.08 18.75 -11.25
N SER A 19 -16.48 19.95 -11.60
CA SER A 19 -15.62 21.14 -11.48
C SER A 19 -15.25 21.50 -10.04
N ASN A 20 -16.05 21.08 -9.06
CA ASN A 20 -15.76 21.27 -7.64
C ASN A 20 -14.79 20.22 -7.07
N LEU A 21 -14.44 19.20 -7.86
CA LEU A 21 -13.58 18.08 -7.48
C LEU A 21 -12.13 18.28 -7.96
N TYR A 22 -11.84 19.41 -8.61
CA TYR A 22 -10.49 19.79 -8.99
C TYR A 22 -9.69 20.24 -7.77
N TYR A 23 -8.55 19.62 -7.54
CA TYR A 23 -7.64 19.99 -6.46
C TYR A 23 -6.41 20.76 -6.98
N SER A 24 -5.72 20.20 -7.98
CA SER A 24 -4.51 20.82 -8.56
C SER A 24 -4.22 20.25 -9.95
N ALA A 25 -3.26 20.86 -10.67
CA ALA A 25 -2.80 20.32 -11.96
C ALA A 25 -2.22 18.91 -11.85
N LYS A 26 -1.64 18.54 -10.71
CA LYS A 26 -1.13 17.20 -10.42
C LYS A 26 -2.27 16.24 -10.04
N ILE A 27 -3.29 16.76 -9.36
CA ILE A 27 -4.47 16.00 -8.91
C ILE A 27 -5.70 16.71 -9.48
N PRO A 28 -6.04 16.47 -10.77
CA PRO A 28 -7.15 17.18 -11.41
C PRO A 28 -8.54 16.72 -10.97
N PHE A 29 -8.62 15.60 -10.25
CA PHE A 29 -9.85 15.10 -9.66
C PHE A 29 -9.57 14.45 -8.31
N GLN A 30 -10.42 14.75 -7.33
CA GLN A 30 -10.35 14.17 -5.99
C GLN A 30 -11.75 13.98 -5.42
N PHE A 31 -12.05 12.76 -4.94
CA PHE A 31 -13.30 12.46 -4.25
C PHE A 31 -13.14 11.29 -3.27
N ASP A 32 -13.81 11.39 -2.13
CA ASP A 32 -13.91 10.32 -1.14
C ASP A 32 -15.27 9.60 -1.27
N TYR A 33 -15.24 8.41 -1.88
CA TYR A 33 -16.41 7.53 -2.04
C TYR A 33 -16.76 6.82 -0.74
N GLY A 34 -15.77 6.59 0.14
CA GLY A 34 -15.95 5.92 1.42
C GLY A 34 -16.75 6.76 2.41
N ASP A 35 -16.29 7.97 2.66
CA ASP A 35 -16.96 8.91 3.58
C ASP A 35 -17.91 9.89 2.86
N LYS A 36 -17.98 9.82 1.52
CA LYS A 36 -18.92 10.58 0.67
C LYS A 36 -18.74 12.08 0.79
N ASP A 37 -17.49 12.53 0.62
CA ASP A 37 -17.15 13.94 0.66
C ASP A 37 -16.03 14.31 -0.33
N LYS A 38 -15.52 15.54 -0.25
CA LYS A 38 -14.44 16.04 -1.12
C LYS A 38 -13.06 16.00 -0.47
N ASP A 39 -12.99 15.56 0.77
CA ASP A 39 -11.74 15.54 1.50
C ASP A 39 -10.95 14.26 1.19
N GLY A 40 -9.99 14.38 0.28
CA GLY A 40 -9.06 13.29 0.00
C GLY A 40 -7.93 13.15 1.02
N ASN A 41 -8.01 13.86 2.15
CA ASN A 41 -7.04 13.77 3.22
C ASN A 41 -7.31 12.51 4.05
N PRO A 42 -6.34 11.60 4.18
CA PRO A 42 -6.54 10.36 4.94
C PRO A 42 -6.66 10.57 6.46
N GLY A 43 -6.55 11.81 6.95
CA GLY A 43 -6.54 12.11 8.37
C GLY A 43 -5.36 11.48 9.12
N GLU A 44 -5.47 11.35 10.44
CA GLU A 44 -4.40 10.80 11.28
C GLU A 44 -4.20 9.29 11.13
N LYS A 45 -5.14 8.58 10.52
CA LYS A 45 -5.18 7.10 10.50
C LYS A 45 -4.82 6.46 9.16
N GLY A 46 -4.58 7.25 8.11
CA GLY A 46 -4.46 6.68 6.77
C GLY A 46 -3.38 7.30 5.91
N SER A 47 -2.13 6.85 6.00
CA SER A 47 -1.06 7.26 5.09
C SER A 47 -0.89 6.32 3.89
N HIS A 48 -1.57 5.17 3.85
CA HIS A 48 -1.36 4.13 2.84
C HIS A 48 -1.58 4.64 1.41
N GLY A 49 -2.73 5.26 1.12
CA GLY A 49 -3.03 5.80 -0.22
C GLY A 49 -2.05 6.90 -0.64
N THR A 50 -1.62 7.77 0.29
CA THR A 50 -0.59 8.77 0.03
C THR A 50 0.75 8.13 -0.31
N HIS A 51 1.14 7.06 0.40
CA HIS A 51 2.35 6.30 0.10
C HIS A 51 2.28 5.64 -1.28
N VAL A 52 1.17 5.00 -1.61
CA VAL A 52 0.92 4.37 -2.91
C VAL A 52 1.00 5.41 -4.04
N ALA A 53 0.28 6.53 -3.92
CA ALA A 53 0.28 7.61 -4.90
C ALA A 53 1.68 8.22 -5.09
N SER A 54 2.44 8.37 -4.00
CA SER A 54 3.81 8.86 -4.05
C SER A 54 4.74 7.87 -4.76
N THR A 55 4.59 6.58 -4.50
CA THR A 55 5.37 5.53 -5.17
C THR A 55 5.08 5.48 -6.66
N ALA A 56 3.82 5.63 -7.05
CA ALA A 56 3.41 5.62 -8.45
C ALA A 56 3.87 6.89 -9.19
N ALA A 57 3.53 8.05 -8.68
CA ALA A 57 3.64 9.31 -9.43
C ALA A 57 4.12 10.52 -8.61
N GLY A 58 4.75 10.28 -7.46
CA GLY A 58 5.34 11.36 -6.66
C GLY A 58 6.31 12.20 -7.49
N ASN A 59 6.17 13.52 -7.42
CA ASN A 59 7.08 14.44 -8.09
C ASN A 59 7.93 15.13 -7.04
N VAL A 60 9.26 15.14 -7.26
CA VAL A 60 10.22 15.68 -6.30
C VAL A 60 9.94 17.16 -6.10
N GLY A 61 9.50 17.48 -4.90
CA GLY A 61 9.43 18.86 -4.43
C GLY A 61 10.79 19.33 -3.91
N VAL A 62 10.75 20.29 -3.02
CA VAL A 62 11.91 21.00 -2.47
C VAL A 62 12.95 20.09 -1.76
N ASN A 63 12.60 18.86 -1.40
CA ASN A 63 13.44 17.99 -0.56
C ASN A 63 14.04 16.76 -1.25
N GLU A 64 13.92 16.61 -2.56
CA GLU A 64 14.53 15.52 -3.38
C GLU A 64 14.33 14.07 -2.82
N ALA A 65 13.40 13.86 -1.89
CA ALA A 65 13.42 12.67 -1.07
C ALA A 65 12.83 11.43 -1.78
N VAL A 66 11.76 11.58 -2.54
CA VAL A 66 11.11 10.45 -3.20
C VAL A 66 10.53 10.86 -4.56
N MET A 67 11.01 10.25 -5.61
CA MET A 67 10.42 10.36 -6.95
C MET A 67 9.67 9.07 -7.26
N GLY A 68 8.41 9.20 -7.68
CA GLY A 68 7.61 8.08 -8.15
C GLY A 68 8.11 7.53 -9.50
N VAL A 69 7.58 6.38 -9.88
CA VAL A 69 7.96 5.72 -11.15
C VAL A 69 7.55 6.54 -12.36
N ALA A 70 6.40 7.23 -12.29
CA ALA A 70 5.86 8.09 -13.34
C ALA A 70 5.62 9.52 -12.83
N PRO A 71 6.66 10.32 -12.54
CA PRO A 71 6.53 11.59 -11.84
C PRO A 71 5.76 12.67 -12.63
N GLN A 72 5.63 12.50 -13.95
CA GLN A 72 4.87 13.42 -14.80
C GLN A 72 3.39 13.03 -14.94
N ALA A 73 2.98 11.83 -14.51
CA ALA A 73 1.59 11.42 -14.54
C ALA A 73 0.74 12.28 -13.60
N GLN A 74 -0.48 12.56 -14.01
CA GLN A 74 -1.51 13.11 -13.14
C GLN A 74 -2.08 12.01 -12.25
N ILE A 75 -2.57 12.37 -11.08
CA ILE A 75 -3.19 11.45 -10.11
C ILE A 75 -4.67 11.80 -10.01
N ILE A 76 -5.52 10.84 -10.31
CA ILE A 76 -6.93 10.89 -9.99
C ILE A 76 -7.08 10.24 -8.61
N ASN A 77 -7.39 11.05 -7.60
CA ASN A 77 -7.47 10.58 -6.22
C ASN A 77 -8.90 10.14 -5.87
N MET A 78 -9.07 8.85 -5.71
CA MET A 78 -10.34 8.21 -5.40
C MET A 78 -10.20 7.41 -4.09
N ASN A 79 -10.57 8.01 -2.97
CA ASN A 79 -10.57 7.30 -1.69
C ASN A 79 -11.84 6.44 -1.59
N VAL A 80 -11.68 5.15 -1.34
CA VAL A 80 -12.79 4.20 -1.17
C VAL A 80 -12.87 3.63 0.24
N PHE A 81 -11.89 3.97 1.09
CA PHE A 81 -11.87 3.54 2.48
C PHE A 81 -12.57 4.55 3.37
N LYS A 82 -13.40 4.04 4.26
CA LYS A 82 -14.07 4.86 5.28
C LYS A 82 -13.10 5.26 6.40
N SER A 83 -13.30 6.41 6.97
CA SER A 83 -12.57 6.87 8.19
C SER A 83 -12.72 5.88 9.34
N THR A 84 -13.82 5.10 9.37
CA THR A 84 -14.06 4.03 10.33
C THR A 84 -13.34 2.72 10.00
N GLY A 85 -12.69 2.64 8.86
CA GLY A 85 -11.98 1.46 8.37
C GLY A 85 -12.80 0.62 7.38
N GLY A 86 -12.09 -0.06 6.47
CA GLY A 86 -12.66 -0.88 5.42
C GLY A 86 -13.18 -0.10 4.20
N ALA A 87 -13.29 -0.80 3.09
CA ALA A 87 -13.92 -0.32 1.86
C ALA A 87 -15.12 -1.22 1.53
N SER A 88 -16.14 -0.68 0.87
CA SER A 88 -17.20 -1.49 0.31
C SER A 88 -17.02 -1.65 -1.20
N TYR A 89 -17.46 -2.78 -1.74
CA TYR A 89 -17.45 -2.94 -3.20
C TYR A 89 -18.28 -1.87 -3.91
N ALA A 90 -19.39 -1.42 -3.33
CA ALA A 90 -20.19 -0.36 -3.93
C ALA A 90 -19.38 0.94 -4.13
N ASP A 91 -18.53 1.30 -3.15
CA ASP A 91 -17.68 2.48 -3.23
C ASP A 91 -16.54 2.27 -4.27
N ILE A 92 -15.98 1.06 -4.35
CA ILE A 92 -14.98 0.67 -5.36
C ILE A 92 -15.59 0.72 -6.77
N LEU A 93 -16.76 0.15 -6.97
CA LEU A 93 -17.44 0.14 -8.27
C LEU A 93 -17.80 1.55 -8.74
N ALA A 94 -18.30 2.40 -7.84
CA ALA A 94 -18.58 3.81 -8.15
C ALA A 94 -17.32 4.55 -8.61
N ALA A 95 -16.18 4.31 -7.95
CA ALA A 95 -14.90 4.89 -8.35
C ALA A 95 -14.44 4.38 -9.72
N LEU A 96 -14.61 3.09 -10.03
CA LEU A 96 -14.26 2.52 -11.33
C LEU A 96 -15.16 3.06 -12.47
N GLU A 97 -16.45 3.25 -12.22
CA GLU A 97 -17.34 3.93 -13.17
C GLU A 97 -16.86 5.33 -13.51
N ASP A 98 -16.45 6.10 -12.50
CA ASP A 98 -15.93 7.44 -12.73
C ASP A 98 -14.53 7.41 -13.40
N CYS A 99 -13.71 6.36 -13.20
CA CYS A 99 -12.49 6.14 -13.98
C CYS A 99 -12.77 6.03 -15.48
N ILE A 100 -13.82 5.29 -15.87
CA ILE A 100 -14.25 5.16 -17.28
C ILE A 100 -14.63 6.53 -17.83
N LEU A 101 -15.45 7.29 -17.11
CA LEU A 101 -15.93 8.61 -17.54
C LEU A 101 -14.81 9.64 -17.63
N LEU A 102 -13.83 9.59 -16.75
CA LEU A 102 -12.65 10.45 -16.76
C LEU A 102 -11.64 10.07 -17.83
N GLY A 103 -11.74 8.87 -18.40
CA GLY A 103 -10.81 8.36 -19.41
C GLY A 103 -9.40 8.21 -18.86
N VAL A 104 -9.26 7.62 -17.66
CA VAL A 104 -7.95 7.36 -17.06
C VAL A 104 -7.22 6.25 -17.82
N ASP A 105 -5.88 6.31 -17.87
CA ASP A 105 -5.09 5.27 -18.54
C ASP A 105 -4.91 4.02 -17.66
N VAL A 106 -4.75 4.25 -16.35
CA VAL A 106 -4.46 3.18 -15.37
C VAL A 106 -5.22 3.45 -14.08
N ALA A 107 -5.89 2.44 -13.55
CA ALA A 107 -6.41 2.43 -12.19
C ALA A 107 -5.58 1.48 -11.32
N ASN A 108 -5.01 2.00 -10.23
CA ASN A 108 -4.26 1.21 -9.26
C ASN A 108 -5.11 0.91 -8.03
N LEU A 109 -5.34 -0.36 -7.77
CA LEU A 109 -6.09 -0.88 -6.63
C LEU A 109 -5.13 -1.58 -5.66
N SER A 110 -4.48 -0.80 -4.78
CA SER A 110 -3.67 -1.35 -3.69
C SER A 110 -4.54 -1.73 -2.49
N LEU A 111 -5.50 -2.58 -2.73
CA LEU A 111 -6.51 -3.06 -1.80
C LEU A 111 -6.94 -4.47 -2.18
N GLY A 112 -7.66 -5.14 -1.29
CA GLY A 112 -8.21 -6.46 -1.57
C GLY A 112 -8.60 -7.21 -0.31
N SER A 113 -9.24 -8.35 -0.50
CA SER A 113 -9.54 -9.33 0.54
C SER A 113 -8.75 -10.60 0.28
N ASP A 114 -8.23 -11.21 1.33
CA ASP A 114 -7.42 -12.41 1.24
C ASP A 114 -8.20 -13.62 0.71
N CYS A 115 -7.51 -14.55 0.07
CA CYS A 115 -8.08 -15.77 -0.51
C CYS A 115 -9.17 -15.46 -1.54
N GLY A 116 -8.84 -14.61 -2.53
CA GLY A 116 -9.78 -14.15 -3.54
C GLY A 116 -10.41 -15.29 -4.34
N TYR A 117 -11.71 -15.21 -4.50
CA TYR A 117 -12.50 -16.12 -5.31
C TYR A 117 -13.63 -15.36 -6.00
N ILE A 118 -13.89 -15.68 -7.24
CA ILE A 118 -15.03 -15.17 -7.99
C ILE A 118 -15.68 -16.31 -8.77
N ASP A 119 -17.00 -16.38 -8.71
CA ASP A 119 -17.79 -17.32 -9.50
C ASP A 119 -18.34 -16.62 -10.74
N TYR A 120 -17.74 -16.87 -11.89
CA TYR A 120 -18.13 -16.28 -13.17
C TYR A 120 -19.51 -16.79 -13.67
N ASP A 121 -19.95 -17.96 -13.19
CA ASP A 121 -21.24 -18.53 -13.53
C ASP A 121 -22.33 -18.14 -12.52
N SER A 122 -22.02 -17.28 -11.57
CA SER A 122 -22.95 -16.85 -10.52
C SER A 122 -24.18 -16.17 -11.09
N GLU A 123 -25.35 -16.57 -10.61
CA GLU A 123 -26.63 -15.92 -10.92
C GLU A 123 -26.94 -14.76 -9.93
N ASP A 124 -26.11 -14.56 -8.90
CA ASP A 124 -26.28 -13.49 -7.95
C ASP A 124 -26.10 -12.10 -8.60
N ALA A 125 -27.08 -11.22 -8.36
CA ALA A 125 -27.10 -9.89 -8.98
C ALA A 125 -25.91 -9.02 -8.62
N PHE A 126 -25.41 -9.16 -7.38
CA PHE A 126 -24.25 -8.39 -6.93
C PHE A 126 -22.98 -8.85 -7.66
N THR A 127 -22.74 -10.16 -7.72
CA THR A 127 -21.59 -10.74 -8.43
C THR A 127 -21.61 -10.37 -9.92
N LYS A 128 -22.80 -10.41 -10.56
CA LYS A 128 -22.94 -9.95 -11.95
C LYS A 128 -22.59 -8.48 -12.13
N SER A 129 -23.07 -7.61 -11.25
CA SER A 129 -22.74 -6.18 -11.30
C SER A 129 -21.25 -5.93 -11.08
N LEU A 130 -20.63 -6.67 -10.18
CA LEU A 130 -19.20 -6.60 -9.91
C LEU A 130 -18.38 -6.96 -11.15
N LEU A 131 -18.68 -8.10 -11.77
CA LEU A 131 -18.01 -8.55 -12.99
C LEU A 131 -18.22 -7.57 -14.15
N ASP A 132 -19.46 -7.08 -14.35
CA ASP A 132 -19.80 -6.12 -15.40
C ASP A 132 -18.99 -4.83 -15.31
N VAL A 133 -18.83 -4.26 -14.11
CA VAL A 133 -18.04 -3.02 -13.94
C VAL A 133 -16.55 -3.27 -14.21
N PHE A 134 -15.99 -4.38 -13.75
CA PHE A 134 -14.59 -4.71 -14.05
C PHE A 134 -14.37 -4.94 -15.54
N GLU A 135 -15.25 -5.71 -16.21
CA GLU A 135 -15.19 -5.95 -17.65
C GLU A 135 -15.28 -4.64 -18.44
N ARG A 136 -16.27 -3.79 -18.17
CA ARG A 136 -16.43 -2.49 -18.84
C ARG A 136 -15.23 -1.56 -18.57
N THR A 137 -14.62 -1.62 -17.40
CA THR A 137 -13.42 -0.84 -17.09
C THR A 137 -12.27 -1.27 -17.99
N GLY A 138 -12.03 -2.56 -18.13
CA GLY A 138 -11.01 -3.09 -19.04
C GLY A 138 -11.31 -2.77 -20.52
N GLU A 139 -12.56 -2.99 -20.96
CA GLU A 139 -13.00 -2.70 -22.33
C GLU A 139 -12.87 -1.22 -22.70
N SER A 140 -13.04 -0.32 -21.74
CA SER A 140 -12.84 1.13 -21.94
C SER A 140 -11.38 1.53 -22.20
N GLY A 141 -10.44 0.59 -22.03
CA GLY A 141 -9.00 0.81 -22.19
C GLY A 141 -8.27 1.16 -20.92
N VAL A 142 -8.94 1.16 -19.76
CA VAL A 142 -8.31 1.37 -18.45
C VAL A 142 -7.55 0.10 -18.05
N SER A 143 -6.25 0.22 -17.79
CA SER A 143 -5.45 -0.88 -17.26
C SER A 143 -5.64 -0.99 -15.74
N LEU A 144 -6.14 -2.12 -15.24
CA LEU A 144 -6.37 -2.37 -13.82
C LEU A 144 -5.13 -3.03 -13.19
N ALA A 145 -4.32 -2.27 -12.46
CA ALA A 145 -3.19 -2.79 -11.69
C ALA A 145 -3.66 -3.07 -10.24
N VAL A 146 -3.73 -4.34 -9.87
CA VAL A 146 -4.32 -4.76 -8.60
C VAL A 146 -3.32 -5.53 -7.76
N ALA A 147 -3.21 -5.19 -6.46
CA ALA A 147 -2.32 -5.86 -5.54
C ALA A 147 -2.70 -7.34 -5.37
N ALA A 148 -1.74 -8.23 -5.53
CA ALA A 148 -1.95 -9.68 -5.32
C ALA A 148 -2.26 -10.05 -3.86
N GLY A 149 -2.06 -9.12 -2.93
CA GLY A 149 -2.37 -9.30 -1.52
C GLY A 149 -1.16 -9.60 -0.65
N ASN A 150 -1.40 -9.73 0.64
CA ASN A 150 -0.39 -9.95 1.67
C ASN A 150 -0.53 -11.33 2.35
N ALA A 151 -1.62 -12.03 2.15
CA ALA A 151 -1.82 -13.38 2.68
C ALA A 151 -1.08 -14.41 1.84
N TYR A 152 -0.12 -15.07 2.46
CA TYR A 152 0.70 -16.07 1.77
C TYR A 152 0.02 -17.43 1.68
N ASN A 153 -0.85 -17.78 2.60
CA ASN A 153 -1.51 -19.10 2.65
C ASN A 153 -2.92 -19.04 3.28
N ALA A 154 -3.71 -20.08 2.99
CA ALA A 154 -5.07 -20.25 3.52
C ALA A 154 -5.14 -20.45 5.05
N ALA A 155 -4.01 -20.73 5.68
CA ALA A 155 -3.89 -20.88 7.12
C ALA A 155 -3.59 -19.54 7.83
N TYR A 156 -3.83 -18.41 7.18
CA TYR A 156 -3.61 -17.09 7.75
C TYR A 156 -4.50 -16.87 8.98
N GLY A 157 -3.97 -17.32 10.12
CA GLY A 157 -4.74 -17.38 11.33
C GLY A 157 -4.83 -16.10 12.12
N ASP A 158 -3.91 -15.16 11.91
CA ASP A 158 -3.81 -13.97 12.77
C ASP A 158 -4.98 -12.99 12.58
N ALA A 159 -5.49 -12.83 11.36
CA ALA A 159 -6.64 -11.97 11.09
C ALA A 159 -7.96 -12.52 11.67
N PHE A 160 -8.05 -13.84 11.91
CA PHE A 160 -9.26 -14.53 12.35
C PHE A 160 -9.08 -15.38 13.61
N GLY A 161 -8.11 -15.07 14.44
CA GLY A 161 -7.93 -15.72 15.73
C GLY A 161 -6.94 -16.88 15.78
N GLY A 162 -5.93 -16.88 14.91
CA GLY A 162 -4.66 -17.56 15.16
C GLY A 162 -4.62 -19.08 14.97
N LYS A 163 -5.54 -19.71 14.23
CA LYS A 163 -5.46 -21.16 13.99
C LYS A 163 -5.44 -21.48 12.51
N ALA A 164 -4.48 -22.27 12.10
CA ALA A 164 -4.50 -22.91 10.80
C ALA A 164 -5.79 -23.72 10.63
N LEU A 165 -6.56 -23.40 9.58
CA LEU A 165 -7.82 -24.09 9.28
C LEU A 165 -7.58 -25.46 8.63
N ALA A 166 -6.38 -25.71 8.12
CA ALA A 166 -6.02 -26.96 7.47
C ALA A 166 -4.60 -27.41 7.85
N SER A 167 -4.37 -28.72 7.89
CA SER A 167 -3.04 -29.31 8.12
C SER A 167 -2.12 -29.19 6.90
N ASN A 168 -2.67 -28.89 5.75
CA ASN A 168 -1.94 -28.68 4.50
C ASN A 168 -2.56 -27.49 3.77
N PRO A 169 -2.26 -26.25 4.20
CA PRO A 169 -2.84 -25.05 3.60
C PRO A 169 -2.27 -24.81 2.19
N ASP A 170 -3.09 -24.21 1.33
CA ASP A 170 -2.60 -23.68 0.07
C ASP A 170 -1.67 -22.50 0.29
N TYR A 171 -0.60 -22.44 -0.50
CA TYR A 171 0.40 -21.38 -0.46
C TYR A 171 0.35 -20.53 -1.74
N GLY A 172 0.77 -19.27 -1.64
CA GLY A 172 0.81 -18.36 -2.77
C GLY A 172 -0.56 -17.88 -3.20
N LEU A 173 -1.47 -17.72 -2.26
CA LEU A 173 -2.81 -17.24 -2.53
C LEU A 173 -2.83 -15.79 -3.00
N VAL A 174 -3.75 -15.50 -3.91
CA VAL A 174 -3.99 -14.19 -4.46
C VAL A 174 -5.28 -13.63 -3.89
N SER A 175 -5.27 -12.33 -3.57
CA SER A 175 -6.44 -11.61 -3.04
C SER A 175 -7.41 -11.23 -4.15
N GLU A 176 -8.69 -11.06 -3.84
CA GLU A 176 -9.63 -10.38 -4.71
C GLU A 176 -9.51 -8.85 -4.52
N PRO A 177 -9.76 -7.99 -5.54
CA PRO A 177 -10.17 -8.35 -6.90
C PRO A 177 -9.01 -8.70 -7.86
N SER A 178 -7.82 -8.98 -7.36
CA SER A 178 -6.67 -9.33 -8.19
C SER A 178 -6.85 -10.65 -8.96
N THR A 179 -7.79 -11.50 -8.53
CA THR A 179 -8.17 -12.75 -9.20
C THR A 179 -9.16 -12.54 -10.36
N TYR A 180 -9.68 -11.33 -10.57
CA TYR A 180 -10.65 -11.09 -11.64
C TYR A 180 -9.98 -10.99 -13.01
N GLY A 181 -10.66 -11.40 -14.07
CA GLY A 181 -10.10 -11.54 -15.42
C GLY A 181 -9.45 -10.29 -15.98
N GLU A 182 -10.02 -9.13 -15.68
CA GLU A 182 -9.50 -7.83 -16.17
C GLU A 182 -8.35 -7.27 -15.31
N SER A 183 -8.01 -7.93 -14.21
CA SER A 183 -7.00 -7.46 -13.28
C SER A 183 -5.59 -7.91 -13.69
N LEU A 184 -4.67 -6.96 -13.79
CA LEU A 184 -3.24 -7.24 -13.77
C LEU A 184 -2.82 -7.45 -12.31
N SER A 185 -2.70 -8.71 -11.89
CA SER A 185 -2.28 -9.08 -10.54
C SER A 185 -0.80 -8.74 -10.32
N VAL A 186 -0.51 -7.86 -9.37
CA VAL A 186 0.84 -7.38 -9.09
C VAL A 186 1.30 -7.87 -7.72
N ALA A 187 2.29 -8.75 -7.71
CA ALA A 187 2.91 -9.28 -6.52
C ALA A 187 4.28 -8.66 -6.27
N ALA A 188 4.64 -8.55 -4.99
CA ALA A 188 5.97 -8.11 -4.59
C ALA A 188 7.00 -9.23 -4.83
N VAL A 189 8.20 -8.83 -5.21
CA VAL A 189 9.37 -9.71 -5.26
C VAL A 189 10.38 -9.25 -4.22
N SER A 190 10.91 -10.21 -3.46
CA SER A 190 12.01 -9.91 -2.54
C SER A 190 13.28 -9.61 -3.33
N ASN A 191 13.81 -8.39 -3.16
CA ASN A 191 15.09 -8.05 -3.74
C ASN A 191 16.20 -8.74 -2.94
N GLY A 192 16.84 -9.74 -3.55
CA GLY A 192 17.99 -10.45 -2.97
C GLY A 192 19.28 -9.63 -2.89
N MET A 193 19.30 -8.42 -3.49
CA MET A 193 20.47 -7.54 -3.50
C MET A 193 20.09 -6.15 -2.99
N VAL A 194 20.64 -5.79 -1.85
CA VAL A 194 20.48 -4.45 -1.27
C VAL A 194 21.79 -3.69 -1.42
N LYS A 195 21.75 -2.51 -2.05
CA LYS A 195 22.85 -1.57 -2.03
C LYS A 195 22.70 -0.68 -0.78
N GLY A 196 23.41 -1.01 0.26
CA GLY A 196 23.33 -0.27 1.53
C GLY A 196 24.55 -0.53 2.40
N PRO A 197 24.65 0.14 3.54
CA PRO A 197 25.70 -0.12 4.51
C PRO A 197 25.58 -1.55 5.06
N TYR A 198 26.72 -2.16 5.33
CA TYR A 198 26.77 -3.48 5.94
C TYR A 198 27.89 -3.57 6.97
N VAL A 199 27.75 -4.49 7.90
CA VAL A 199 28.80 -4.94 8.81
C VAL A 199 29.20 -6.37 8.48
N THR A 200 30.46 -6.72 8.69
CA THR A 200 30.92 -8.08 8.50
C THR A 200 31.09 -8.74 9.87
N VAL A 201 30.33 -9.78 10.14
CA VAL A 201 30.37 -10.56 11.37
C VAL A 201 30.63 -12.01 11.02
N GLY A 202 31.70 -12.61 11.57
CA GLY A 202 32.05 -14.00 11.29
C GLY A 202 32.24 -14.29 9.79
N GLY A 203 32.71 -13.33 9.00
CA GLY A 203 32.90 -13.45 7.55
C GLY A 203 31.61 -13.32 6.72
N LYS A 204 30.48 -13.00 7.33
CA LYS A 204 29.20 -12.73 6.63
C LYS A 204 28.88 -11.25 6.65
N ASN A 205 28.46 -10.72 5.52
CA ASN A 205 27.97 -9.33 5.42
C ASN A 205 26.51 -9.27 5.83
N LEU A 206 26.22 -8.45 6.85
CA LEU A 206 24.89 -8.18 7.36
C LEU A 206 24.52 -6.75 7.02
N ALA A 207 23.48 -6.56 6.23
CA ALA A 207 22.94 -5.23 5.96
C ALA A 207 22.35 -4.64 7.25
N TYR A 208 22.48 -3.32 7.44
CA TYR A 208 21.85 -2.65 8.57
C TYR A 208 21.17 -1.35 8.14
N GLN A 209 20.19 -0.94 8.91
CA GLN A 209 19.60 0.38 8.83
C GLN A 209 20.07 1.20 10.03
N ASP A 210 20.50 2.43 9.77
CA ASP A 210 21.00 3.31 10.82
C ASP A 210 19.84 3.94 11.59
N SER A 211 19.58 3.47 12.79
CA SER A 211 18.46 3.94 13.62
C SER A 211 18.59 5.41 14.05
N ALA A 212 19.80 5.97 14.05
CA ALA A 212 19.98 7.38 14.36
C ALA A 212 19.35 8.32 13.34
N THR A 213 19.05 7.83 12.13
CA THR A 213 18.35 8.63 11.11
C THR A 213 16.84 8.70 11.34
N ILE A 214 16.30 7.84 12.18
CA ILE A 214 14.86 7.73 12.51
C ILE A 214 14.58 8.02 14.00
N SER A 215 15.61 8.27 14.80
CA SER A 215 15.47 8.60 16.23
C SER A 215 15.15 10.09 16.41
N GLU A 216 14.18 10.37 17.27
CA GLU A 216 13.86 11.72 17.73
C GLU A 216 14.87 12.21 18.80
N ASP A 217 15.76 11.33 19.28
CA ASP A 217 16.83 11.69 20.22
C ASP A 217 17.93 12.47 19.50
N GLU A 218 18.05 13.75 19.81
CA GLU A 218 19.08 14.64 19.27
C GLU A 218 20.54 14.20 19.60
N ASN A 219 20.69 13.31 20.58
CA ASN A 219 21.98 12.72 20.97
C ASN A 219 22.28 11.40 20.24
N ALA A 220 21.32 10.83 19.50
CA ALA A 220 21.53 9.61 18.75
C ALA A 220 22.60 9.84 17.66
N LYS A 221 23.62 8.99 17.64
CA LYS A 221 24.70 9.06 16.65
C LYS A 221 24.54 7.97 15.61
N PRO A 222 24.74 8.30 14.32
CA PRO A 222 24.71 7.28 13.28
C PRO A 222 25.68 6.14 13.59
N PHE A 223 25.24 4.89 13.39
CA PHE A 223 26.08 3.71 13.59
C PHE A 223 27.37 3.80 12.76
N ARG A 224 27.30 4.30 11.53
CA ARG A 224 28.45 4.55 10.66
C ARG A 224 29.52 5.47 11.29
N SER A 225 29.16 6.32 12.24
CA SER A 225 30.13 7.15 12.95
C SER A 225 31.05 6.33 13.90
N LEU A 226 30.61 5.11 14.23
CA LEU A 226 31.38 4.16 15.03
C LEU A 226 32.33 3.32 14.18
N SER A 227 32.01 3.12 12.88
CA SER A 227 32.81 2.29 11.97
C SER A 227 34.22 2.80 11.71
N ALA A 228 34.51 4.07 11.98
CA ALA A 228 35.84 4.65 11.89
C ALA A 228 36.80 4.13 12.99
N ARG A 229 36.33 3.31 13.92
CA ARG A 229 37.12 2.84 15.09
C ARG A 229 37.76 1.46 14.89
N GLY A 230 37.61 0.84 13.71
CA GLY A 230 38.12 -0.52 13.44
C GLY A 230 37.20 -1.61 13.99
N SER A 231 37.79 -2.66 14.59
CA SER A 231 37.00 -3.75 15.18
C SER A 231 36.34 -3.31 16.49
N ILE A 232 35.04 -3.53 16.59
CA ILE A 232 34.26 -3.25 17.80
C ILE A 232 33.70 -4.60 18.29
N GLU A 233 33.79 -4.83 19.60
CA GLU A 233 33.17 -5.99 20.23
C GLU A 233 31.65 -5.90 20.14
N TYR A 234 30.99 -7.05 20.09
CA TYR A 234 29.55 -7.13 20.13
C TYR A 234 29.05 -8.09 21.20
N VAL A 235 27.84 -7.87 21.64
CA VAL A 235 27.11 -8.76 22.55
C VAL A 235 25.81 -9.15 21.86
N VAL A 236 25.54 -10.43 21.78
CA VAL A 236 24.25 -10.92 21.27
C VAL A 236 23.20 -10.73 22.37
N VAL A 237 22.17 -9.99 22.04
CA VAL A 237 21.00 -9.80 22.91
C VAL A 237 20.04 -10.96 22.65
N PRO A 238 19.54 -11.65 23.68
CA PRO A 238 18.58 -12.72 23.53
C PRO A 238 17.25 -12.25 22.91
N ASN A 239 16.48 -13.19 22.41
CA ASN A 239 15.13 -12.99 21.87
C ASN A 239 15.06 -11.87 20.81
N TYR A 240 14.21 -10.86 21.01
CA TYR A 240 13.93 -9.80 20.05
C TYR A 240 14.38 -8.40 20.53
N GLY A 241 15.19 -8.34 21.61
CA GLY A 241 15.75 -7.09 22.11
C GLY A 241 14.72 -6.22 22.86
N ALA A 242 13.76 -6.82 23.57
CA ALA A 242 12.93 -6.11 24.52
C ALA A 242 13.77 -5.60 25.70
N GLU A 243 13.27 -4.64 26.45
CA GLU A 243 14.02 -4.00 27.54
C GLU A 243 14.60 -5.01 28.54
N GLU A 244 13.85 -6.03 28.89
CA GLU A 244 14.27 -7.13 29.77
C GLU A 244 15.40 -7.98 29.21
N ASP A 245 15.54 -8.07 27.90
CA ASP A 245 16.58 -8.88 27.24
C ASP A 245 17.99 -8.26 27.40
N TYR A 246 18.06 -7.00 27.76
CA TYR A 246 19.33 -6.30 28.04
C TYR A 246 19.78 -6.46 29.50
N ALA A 247 18.93 -7.00 30.37
CA ALA A 247 19.23 -7.13 31.79
C ALA A 247 20.49 -7.98 32.04
N GLY A 248 21.46 -7.42 32.74
CA GLY A 248 22.72 -8.10 33.08
C GLY A 248 23.77 -8.15 31.98
N LEU A 249 23.50 -7.57 30.79
CA LEU A 249 24.49 -7.48 29.73
C LEU A 249 25.38 -6.25 29.91
N ASP A 250 26.71 -6.46 29.81
CA ASP A 250 27.65 -5.33 29.72
C ASP A 250 27.78 -4.88 28.26
N LEU A 251 27.13 -3.79 27.94
CA LEU A 251 27.13 -3.19 26.60
C LEU A 251 28.09 -1.99 26.48
N THR A 252 28.89 -1.69 27.54
CA THR A 252 29.77 -0.53 27.54
C THR A 252 30.80 -0.61 26.43
N GLY A 253 30.70 0.28 25.44
CA GLY A 253 31.56 0.32 24.26
C GLY A 253 31.43 -0.82 23.26
N LYS A 254 30.37 -1.60 23.38
CA LYS A 254 30.05 -2.74 22.50
C LYS A 254 28.82 -2.48 21.66
N ILE A 255 28.62 -3.28 20.64
CA ILE A 255 27.42 -3.29 19.80
C ILE A 255 26.45 -4.32 20.36
N ALA A 256 25.19 -3.95 20.58
CA ALA A 256 24.11 -4.89 20.83
C ALA A 256 23.66 -5.47 19.49
N LEU A 257 23.75 -6.78 19.35
CA LEU A 257 23.24 -7.52 18.18
C LEU A 257 21.97 -8.24 18.61
N VAL A 258 20.82 -7.83 18.06
CA VAL A 258 19.48 -8.38 18.34
C VAL A 258 19.08 -9.34 17.25
#